data_a6b70ae60747b9fc73cf1a22fd75a88b
#
_entry.id   a6b70ae60747b9fc73cf1a22fd75a88b
#
_cell.length_a   1.000
_cell.length_b   1.000
_cell.length_c   1.000
_cell.angle_alpha   90.00
_cell.angle_beta   90.00
_cell.angle_gamma   90.00
#
_symmetry.space_group_name_H-M   'P 1'
#
loop_
_entity.id
_entity.type
_entity.pdbx_description
1 polymer ?
#
loop_
_entity_poly.entity_id
_entity_poly.type
_entity_poly.pdbx_seq_one_letter_code
_entity_poly.pdbx_strand_id
1 'polypeptide(L)'
;MIAYAAYTTNRRSLKAVREAGWRVLLSPATGLKNYGIRYALDNGAWSAFKAGTEFNVDAFVAAVVLIGRGADWVVVPDIVQGGAASLELSRKWLPWVLDNAPAGLIAVQDGMTVDEIAPLLSPRVGIFVGGSTEFKEQTMGMWAALAHEHGAICHVGRVNTKRRIFLCAAANADSFDGSSVSRFAKTLPKLDHARHQPDLFAPPKAGRVPEVHQGVCC
;
A
#
# COMPACT_ATOMS: atom_id res chain seq x y z
N MET A 1 6.18 -10.06 1.03
CA MET A 1 5.60 -8.80 0.51
C MET A 1 4.25 -9.09 -0.14
N ILE A 2 3.19 -8.35 0.21
CA ILE A 2 1.84 -8.50 -0.34
C ILE A 2 1.74 -7.69 -1.64
N ALA A 3 1.04 -8.25 -2.64
CA ALA A 3 0.82 -7.57 -3.92
C ALA A 3 -0.67 -7.28 -4.13
N TYR A 4 -0.98 -6.08 -4.58
CA TYR A 4 -2.33 -5.65 -4.94
C TYR A 4 -2.40 -5.37 -6.45
N ALA A 5 -3.37 -5.98 -7.12
CA ALA A 5 -3.72 -5.63 -8.49
C ALA A 5 -4.77 -4.51 -8.49
N ALA A 6 -4.63 -3.51 -9.34
CA ALA A 6 -5.68 -2.51 -9.49
C ALA A 6 -7.00 -3.18 -9.90
N TYR A 7 -8.13 -2.51 -9.58
CA TYR A 7 -9.47 -3.01 -9.93
C TYR A 7 -9.58 -3.43 -11.40
N THR A 8 -10.27 -4.54 -11.64
CA THR A 8 -10.59 -5.05 -12.98
C THR A 8 -11.88 -5.88 -12.96
N THR A 9 -12.62 -5.87 -14.06
CA THR A 9 -13.75 -6.78 -14.30
C THR A 9 -13.36 -7.94 -15.21
N ASN A 10 -12.13 -7.96 -15.72
CA ASN A 10 -11.67 -9.00 -16.63
C ASN A 10 -11.54 -10.34 -15.89
N ARG A 11 -12.35 -11.33 -16.29
CA ARG A 11 -12.39 -12.65 -15.66
C ARG A 11 -11.03 -13.38 -15.66
N ARG A 12 -10.23 -13.23 -16.73
CA ARG A 12 -8.90 -13.87 -16.84
C ARG A 12 -7.93 -13.24 -15.83
N SER A 13 -7.94 -11.92 -15.72
CA SER A 13 -7.11 -11.20 -14.73
C SER A 13 -7.54 -11.55 -13.31
N LEU A 14 -8.84 -11.58 -13.00
CA LEU A 14 -9.35 -11.95 -11.68
C LEU A 14 -8.98 -13.39 -11.30
N LYS A 15 -9.08 -14.33 -12.25
CA LYS A 15 -8.65 -15.72 -12.03
C LYS A 15 -7.16 -15.77 -11.70
N ALA A 16 -6.33 -15.13 -12.51
CA ALA A 16 -4.88 -15.12 -12.31
C ALA A 16 -4.47 -14.47 -10.97
N VAL A 17 -5.08 -13.33 -10.61
CA VAL A 17 -4.88 -12.64 -9.33
C VAL A 17 -5.19 -13.57 -8.15
N ARG A 18 -6.32 -14.27 -8.19
CA ARG A 18 -6.72 -15.22 -7.15
C ARG A 18 -5.75 -16.40 -7.03
N GLU A 19 -5.39 -17.02 -8.15
CA GLU A 19 -4.48 -18.18 -8.19
C GLU A 19 -3.07 -17.84 -7.68
N ALA A 20 -2.58 -16.62 -7.94
CA ALA A 20 -1.30 -16.14 -7.44
C ALA A 20 -1.34 -15.62 -5.98
N GLY A 21 -2.50 -15.62 -5.34
CA GLY A 21 -2.66 -15.08 -3.98
C GLY A 21 -2.44 -13.56 -3.89
N TRP A 22 -2.60 -12.83 -4.99
CA TRP A 22 -2.62 -11.37 -4.96
C TRP A 22 -3.94 -10.88 -4.40
N ARG A 23 -3.93 -9.67 -3.87
CA ARG A 23 -5.13 -8.93 -3.43
C ARG A 23 -5.54 -7.92 -4.49
N VAL A 24 -6.66 -7.23 -4.28
CA VAL A 24 -7.11 -6.17 -5.19
C VAL A 24 -7.09 -4.83 -4.49
N LEU A 25 -6.69 -3.79 -5.21
CA LEU A 25 -6.82 -2.40 -4.79
C LEU A 25 -8.09 -1.85 -5.44
N LEU A 26 -9.12 -1.65 -4.62
CA LEU A 26 -10.39 -1.06 -5.01
C LEU A 26 -10.31 0.46 -4.94
N SER A 27 -11.14 1.16 -5.68
CA SER A 27 -11.19 2.62 -5.65
C SER A 27 -12.60 3.10 -6.01
N PRO A 28 -13.13 4.15 -5.37
CA PRO A 28 -14.41 4.74 -5.75
C PRO A 28 -14.44 5.22 -7.20
N ALA A 29 -13.27 5.55 -7.76
CA ALA A 29 -13.15 5.98 -9.15
C ALA A 29 -13.20 4.85 -10.18
N THR A 30 -12.98 3.58 -9.78
CA THR A 30 -12.88 2.46 -10.74
C THR A 30 -13.84 1.32 -10.43
N GLY A 31 -14.11 1.03 -9.16
CA GLY A 31 -15.07 0.02 -8.75
C GLY A 31 -14.77 -0.59 -7.39
N LEU A 32 -15.83 -1.05 -6.71
CA LEU A 32 -15.79 -1.50 -5.31
C LEU A 32 -16.07 -3.01 -5.14
N LYS A 33 -16.24 -3.77 -6.23
CA LYS A 33 -16.52 -5.20 -6.15
C LYS A 33 -15.24 -6.02 -6.01
N ASN A 34 -15.04 -6.66 -4.86
CA ASN A 34 -13.84 -7.45 -4.56
C ASN A 34 -13.82 -8.87 -5.15
N TYR A 35 -14.95 -9.36 -5.65
CA TYR A 35 -15.09 -10.73 -6.20
C TYR A 35 -14.64 -11.86 -5.25
N GLY A 36 -14.73 -11.67 -3.93
CA GLY A 36 -14.26 -12.63 -2.93
C GLY A 36 -12.73 -12.69 -2.79
N ILE A 37 -12.00 -11.68 -3.25
CA ILE A 37 -10.56 -11.51 -3.07
C ILE A 37 -10.33 -10.48 -1.96
N ARG A 38 -9.33 -10.69 -1.08
CA ARG A 38 -8.94 -9.68 -0.09
C ARG A 38 -8.54 -8.39 -0.79
N TYR A 39 -8.80 -7.25 -0.15
CA TYR A 39 -8.65 -5.95 -0.79
C TYR A 39 -8.17 -4.87 0.16
N ALA A 40 -7.64 -3.82 -0.43
CA ALA A 40 -7.45 -2.51 0.18
C ALA A 40 -8.25 -1.47 -0.61
N LEU A 41 -8.46 -0.30 -0.03
CA LEU A 41 -9.24 0.79 -0.64
C LEU A 41 -8.38 2.02 -0.88
N ASP A 42 -8.18 2.35 -2.15
CA ASP A 42 -7.59 3.61 -2.61
C ASP A 42 -8.62 4.75 -2.49
N ASN A 43 -8.17 5.97 -2.22
CA ASN A 43 -9.05 7.12 -2.07
C ASN A 43 -9.61 7.67 -3.41
N GLY A 44 -8.94 7.39 -4.54
CA GLY A 44 -9.33 7.86 -5.87
C GLY A 44 -8.70 9.19 -6.31
N ALA A 45 -7.90 9.84 -5.45
CA ALA A 45 -7.28 11.14 -5.74
C ALA A 45 -6.42 11.11 -7.02
N TRP A 46 -5.62 10.04 -7.23
CA TRP A 46 -4.84 9.90 -8.45
C TRP A 46 -5.68 9.84 -9.71
N SER A 47 -6.83 9.18 -9.66
CA SER A 47 -7.75 9.09 -10.82
C SER A 47 -8.37 10.44 -11.14
N ALA A 48 -8.80 11.19 -10.13
CA ALA A 48 -9.31 12.55 -10.25
C ALA A 48 -8.26 13.50 -10.84
N PHE A 49 -7.04 13.48 -10.30
CA PHE A 49 -5.90 14.27 -10.79
C PHE A 49 -5.61 14.00 -12.28
N LYS A 50 -5.57 12.73 -12.69
CA LYS A 50 -5.35 12.37 -14.09
C LYS A 50 -6.48 12.78 -15.03
N ALA A 51 -7.70 12.82 -14.52
CA ALA A 51 -8.88 13.27 -15.28
C ALA A 51 -9.02 14.80 -15.31
N GLY A 52 -8.20 15.55 -14.54
CA GLY A 52 -8.34 17.00 -14.37
C GLY A 52 -9.63 17.39 -13.65
N THR A 53 -10.15 16.52 -12.78
CA THR A 53 -11.37 16.75 -12.00
C THR A 53 -11.02 16.91 -10.51
N GLU A 54 -11.95 17.49 -9.77
CA GLU A 54 -11.83 17.56 -8.32
C GLU A 54 -11.94 16.17 -7.66
N PHE A 55 -11.34 16.04 -6.48
CA PHE A 55 -11.49 14.86 -5.64
C PHE A 55 -12.93 14.69 -5.20
N ASN A 56 -13.54 13.55 -5.50
CA ASN A 56 -14.92 13.26 -5.15
C ASN A 56 -15.03 12.73 -3.71
N VAL A 57 -15.25 13.65 -2.78
CA VAL A 57 -15.38 13.36 -1.34
C VAL A 57 -16.55 12.43 -1.06
N ASP A 58 -17.72 12.67 -1.69
CA ASP A 58 -18.94 11.87 -1.44
C ASP A 58 -18.74 10.42 -1.89
N ALA A 59 -18.12 10.21 -3.05
CA ALA A 59 -17.81 8.87 -3.53
C ALA A 59 -16.80 8.15 -2.63
N PHE A 60 -15.79 8.86 -2.09
CA PHE A 60 -14.85 8.32 -1.12
C PHE A 60 -15.57 7.92 0.18
N VAL A 61 -16.35 8.81 0.78
CA VAL A 61 -17.11 8.55 2.00
C VAL A 61 -18.04 7.34 1.82
N ALA A 62 -18.81 7.32 0.72
CA ALA A 62 -19.70 6.20 0.42
C ALA A 62 -18.95 4.86 0.29
N ALA A 63 -17.78 4.86 -0.35
CA ALA A 63 -16.95 3.66 -0.49
C ALA A 63 -16.42 3.16 0.86
N VAL A 64 -15.90 4.05 1.70
CA VAL A 64 -15.39 3.69 3.04
C VAL A 64 -16.50 3.18 3.94
N VAL A 65 -17.66 3.83 3.96
CA VAL A 65 -18.83 3.36 4.74
C VAL A 65 -19.29 1.98 4.27
N LEU A 66 -19.29 1.74 2.96
CA LEU A 66 -19.75 0.48 2.39
C LEU A 66 -18.80 -0.69 2.64
N ILE A 67 -17.48 -0.49 2.44
CA ILE A 67 -16.51 -1.58 2.42
C ILE A 67 -15.25 -1.32 3.27
N GLY A 68 -15.08 -0.16 3.90
CA GLY A 68 -13.86 0.20 4.62
C GLY A 68 -13.49 -0.77 5.75
N ARG A 69 -14.47 -1.24 6.53
CA ARG A 69 -14.25 -2.18 7.64
C ARG A 69 -13.70 -3.53 7.22
N GLY A 70 -13.96 -3.96 5.99
CA GLY A 70 -13.46 -5.22 5.43
C GLY A 70 -12.17 -5.08 4.63
N ALA A 71 -11.67 -3.87 4.45
CA ALA A 71 -10.41 -3.61 3.75
C ALA A 71 -9.21 -3.96 4.64
N ASP A 72 -8.08 -4.31 4.02
CA ASP A 72 -6.82 -4.46 4.75
C ASP A 72 -6.37 -3.09 5.32
N TRP A 73 -6.57 -2.04 4.56
CA TRP A 73 -6.33 -0.63 4.89
C TRP A 73 -7.04 0.30 3.87
N VAL A 74 -7.14 1.57 4.22
CA VAL A 74 -7.69 2.64 3.37
C VAL A 74 -6.63 3.72 3.19
N VAL A 75 -6.41 4.21 1.96
CA VAL A 75 -5.59 5.41 1.73
C VAL A 75 -6.37 6.62 2.23
N VAL A 76 -5.78 7.37 3.15
CA VAL A 76 -6.35 8.61 3.66
C VAL A 76 -6.40 9.65 2.52
N PRO A 77 -7.45 10.47 2.40
CA PRO A 77 -7.52 11.52 1.38
C PRO A 77 -6.25 12.37 1.32
N ASP A 78 -5.75 12.55 0.11
CA ASP A 78 -4.53 13.31 -0.18
C ASP A 78 -4.74 14.24 -1.39
N ILE A 79 -3.83 15.19 -1.57
CA ILE A 79 -3.75 16.06 -2.75
C ILE A 79 -2.52 15.63 -3.54
N VAL A 80 -2.71 15.08 -4.73
CA VAL A 80 -1.60 14.65 -5.60
C VAL A 80 -0.69 15.84 -5.90
N GLN A 81 0.60 15.70 -5.65
CA GLN A 81 1.61 16.76 -5.74
C GLN A 81 1.35 17.96 -4.80
N GLY A 82 0.57 17.76 -3.73
CA GLY A 82 0.18 18.83 -2.80
C GLY A 82 1.17 19.09 -1.66
N GLY A 83 2.20 18.24 -1.48
CA GLY A 83 3.19 18.42 -0.42
C GLY A 83 2.54 18.62 0.96
N ALA A 84 2.89 19.73 1.64
CA ALA A 84 2.36 20.07 2.96
C ALA A 84 0.83 20.19 3.00
N ALA A 85 0.19 20.75 1.96
CA ALA A 85 -1.28 20.83 1.90
C ALA A 85 -1.95 19.45 1.85
N SER A 86 -1.31 18.50 1.19
CA SER A 86 -1.74 17.11 1.17
C SER A 86 -1.69 16.47 2.57
N LEU A 87 -0.60 16.71 3.31
CA LEU A 87 -0.46 16.20 4.68
C LEU A 87 -1.50 16.79 5.61
N GLU A 88 -1.77 18.09 5.52
CA GLU A 88 -2.81 18.75 6.31
C GLU A 88 -4.21 18.18 6.01
N LEU A 89 -4.51 17.89 4.76
CA LEU A 89 -5.75 17.22 4.39
C LEU A 89 -5.81 15.82 5.02
N SER A 90 -4.73 15.03 4.89
CA SER A 90 -4.65 13.69 5.47
C SER A 90 -4.84 13.72 7.00
N ARG A 91 -4.23 14.67 7.71
CA ARG A 91 -4.41 14.84 9.18
C ARG A 91 -5.88 15.04 9.58
N LYS A 92 -6.63 15.82 8.79
CA LYS A 92 -8.06 16.08 9.04
C LYS A 92 -8.92 14.84 8.84
N TRP A 93 -8.59 14.01 7.84
CA TRP A 93 -9.37 12.83 7.51
C TRP A 93 -9.00 11.57 8.30
N LEU A 94 -7.77 11.51 8.80
CA LEU A 94 -7.23 10.32 9.45
C LEU A 94 -8.11 9.78 10.59
N PRO A 95 -8.62 10.61 11.55
CA PRO A 95 -9.48 10.10 12.63
C PRO A 95 -10.73 9.41 12.08
N TRP A 96 -11.40 10.04 11.13
CA TRP A 96 -12.61 9.49 10.52
C TRP A 96 -12.34 8.17 9.76
N VAL A 97 -11.22 8.07 9.05
CA VAL A 97 -10.82 6.82 8.38
C VAL A 97 -10.58 5.72 9.42
N LEU A 98 -9.93 6.00 10.53
CA LEU A 98 -9.67 5.02 11.60
C LEU A 98 -10.94 4.57 12.33
N ASP A 99 -12.00 5.37 12.35
CA ASP A 99 -13.31 4.98 12.89
C ASP A 99 -14.06 4.02 11.95
N ASN A 100 -13.73 4.02 10.65
CA ASN A 100 -14.44 3.28 9.62
C ASN A 100 -13.62 2.18 8.93
N ALA A 101 -12.33 2.06 9.25
CA ALA A 101 -11.41 1.06 8.66
C ALA A 101 -10.43 0.50 9.71
N PRO A 102 -9.87 -0.70 9.48
CA PRO A 102 -8.86 -1.29 10.39
C PRO A 102 -7.59 -0.46 10.48
N ALA A 103 -7.16 0.14 9.36
CA ALA A 103 -5.97 0.96 9.27
C ALA A 103 -6.11 2.04 8.18
N GLY A 104 -5.43 3.18 8.37
CA GLY A 104 -5.28 4.25 7.39
C GLY A 104 -3.83 4.37 6.91
N LEU A 105 -3.61 4.58 5.61
CA LEU A 105 -2.27 4.87 5.10
C LEU A 105 -2.19 6.33 4.65
N ILE A 106 -1.20 7.05 5.17
CA ILE A 106 -0.88 8.42 4.76
C ILE A 106 -0.04 8.36 3.48
N ALA A 107 -0.50 9.05 2.43
CA ALA A 107 0.26 9.15 1.19
C ALA A 107 1.43 10.13 1.36
N VAL A 108 2.65 9.60 1.40
CA VAL A 108 3.87 10.42 1.38
C VAL A 108 4.29 10.70 -0.06
N GLN A 109 4.77 11.91 -0.30
CA GLN A 109 5.11 12.38 -1.64
C GLN A 109 6.22 13.43 -1.60
N ASP A 110 6.68 13.83 -2.77
CA ASP A 110 7.77 14.79 -2.92
C ASP A 110 7.57 16.01 -1.99
N GLY A 111 8.63 16.38 -1.26
CA GLY A 111 8.65 17.52 -0.35
C GLY A 111 8.20 17.23 1.10
N MET A 112 7.69 16.04 1.41
CA MET A 112 7.38 15.63 2.79
C MET A 112 8.62 15.10 3.51
N THR A 113 8.69 15.33 4.83
CA THR A 113 9.82 14.94 5.69
C THR A 113 9.44 13.87 6.70
N VAL A 114 10.45 13.17 7.21
CA VAL A 114 10.30 12.17 8.27
C VAL A 114 9.68 12.78 9.53
N ASP A 115 10.16 13.96 9.93
CA ASP A 115 9.71 14.63 11.17
C ASP A 115 8.22 15.01 11.14
N GLU A 116 7.67 15.28 9.94
CA GLU A 116 6.26 15.58 9.77
C GLU A 116 5.37 14.34 9.84
N ILE A 117 5.89 13.17 9.44
CA ILE A 117 5.14 11.91 9.31
C ILE A 117 5.27 11.05 10.56
N ALA A 118 6.46 10.94 11.16
CA ALA A 118 6.74 10.08 12.31
C ALA A 118 5.71 10.21 13.47
N PRO A 119 5.31 11.43 13.88
CA PRO A 119 4.34 11.60 14.98
C PRO A 119 2.94 11.05 14.69
N LEU A 120 2.62 10.77 13.44
CA LEU A 120 1.30 10.28 13.01
C LEU A 120 1.24 8.75 12.95
N LEU A 121 2.40 8.08 12.94
CA LEU A 121 2.48 6.64 12.71
C LEU A 121 2.08 5.83 13.95
N SER A 122 1.47 4.70 13.72
CA SER A 122 1.10 3.71 14.74
C SER A 122 0.79 2.37 14.04
N PRO A 123 0.55 1.28 14.78
CA PRO A 123 0.13 0.01 14.16
C PRO A 123 -1.12 0.11 13.27
N ARG A 124 -1.92 1.18 13.42
CA ARG A 124 -3.10 1.44 12.58
C ARG A 124 -2.90 2.58 11.58
N VAL A 125 -1.79 3.28 11.63
CA VAL A 125 -1.49 4.39 10.71
C VAL A 125 -0.16 4.10 10.02
N GLY A 126 -0.23 3.66 8.77
CA GLY A 126 0.93 3.32 7.96
C GLY A 126 1.25 4.36 6.89
N ILE A 127 2.20 4.02 6.05
CA ILE A 127 2.70 4.85 4.95
C ILE A 127 2.30 4.25 3.61
N PHE A 128 1.78 5.10 2.72
CA PHE A 128 1.64 4.83 1.30
C PHE A 128 2.67 5.67 0.53
N VAL A 129 3.73 5.05 0.00
CA VAL A 129 4.75 5.78 -0.75
C VAL A 129 4.21 6.12 -2.15
N GLY A 130 3.73 7.35 -2.26
CA GLY A 130 3.20 7.97 -3.48
C GLY A 130 4.26 8.77 -4.23
N GLY A 131 3.90 9.97 -4.70
CA GLY A 131 4.82 10.92 -5.34
C GLY A 131 5.33 10.49 -6.71
N SER A 132 6.41 11.14 -7.16
CA SER A 132 7.08 10.84 -8.42
C SER A 132 7.74 9.46 -8.40
N THR A 133 8.10 8.96 -9.58
CA THR A 133 8.84 7.69 -9.66
C THR A 133 10.20 7.79 -8.99
N GLU A 134 10.87 8.91 -9.21
CA GLU A 134 12.20 9.18 -8.65
C GLU A 134 12.15 9.23 -7.13
N PHE A 135 11.23 10.01 -6.57
CA PHE A 135 10.99 10.09 -5.13
C PHE A 135 10.81 8.68 -4.51
N LYS A 136 9.93 7.86 -5.09
CA LYS A 136 9.70 6.51 -4.58
C LYS A 136 10.96 5.66 -4.59
N GLU A 137 11.67 5.63 -5.72
CA GLU A 137 12.86 4.78 -5.87
C GLU A 137 14.00 5.22 -4.94
N GLN A 138 14.11 6.50 -4.62
CA GLN A 138 15.13 7.05 -3.72
C GLN A 138 14.76 6.93 -2.23
N THR A 139 13.47 6.98 -1.89
CA THR A 139 13.05 7.17 -0.49
C THR A 139 12.28 6.00 0.12
N MET A 140 11.83 5.00 -0.68
CA MET A 140 10.99 3.92 -0.17
C MET A 140 11.65 3.12 0.98
N GLY A 141 12.98 2.97 0.98
CA GLY A 141 13.70 2.30 2.06
C GLY A 141 13.64 3.07 3.37
N MET A 142 13.80 4.40 3.31
CA MET A 142 13.68 5.28 4.46
C MET A 142 12.24 5.26 5.03
N TRP A 143 11.23 5.34 4.18
CA TRP A 143 9.84 5.29 4.61
C TRP A 143 9.44 3.94 5.19
N ALA A 144 9.96 2.84 4.63
CA ALA A 144 9.72 1.50 5.18
C ALA A 144 10.36 1.33 6.57
N ALA A 145 11.61 1.79 6.73
CA ALA A 145 12.28 1.76 8.04
C ALA A 145 11.49 2.57 9.08
N LEU A 146 11.11 3.82 8.75
CA LEU A 146 10.32 4.67 9.63
C LEU A 146 8.98 4.01 10.02
N ALA A 147 8.25 3.44 9.06
CA ALA A 147 7.00 2.75 9.35
C ALA A 147 7.23 1.60 10.35
N HIS A 148 8.26 0.78 10.15
CA HIS A 148 8.56 -0.37 11.01
C HIS A 148 8.99 0.03 12.42
N GLU A 149 9.74 1.14 12.59
CA GLU A 149 10.07 1.70 13.90
C GLU A 149 8.83 2.02 14.74
N HIS A 150 7.71 2.36 14.08
CA HIS A 150 6.43 2.63 14.71
C HIS A 150 5.44 1.46 14.71
N GLY A 151 5.89 0.25 14.32
CA GLY A 151 5.02 -0.93 14.19
C GLY A 151 3.98 -0.81 13.07
N ALA A 152 4.17 0.14 12.16
CA ALA A 152 3.30 0.44 11.04
C ALA A 152 3.70 -0.33 9.77
N ILE A 153 2.81 -0.38 8.78
CA ILE A 153 3.09 -0.95 7.46
C ILE A 153 3.51 0.12 6.46
N CYS A 154 4.37 -0.27 5.51
CA CYS A 154 4.76 0.54 4.37
C CYS A 154 4.27 -0.10 3.07
N HIS A 155 3.46 0.63 2.32
CA HIS A 155 2.99 0.27 0.99
C HIS A 155 3.61 1.15 -0.09
N VAL A 156 4.02 0.58 -1.23
CA VAL A 156 4.58 1.34 -2.35
C VAL A 156 3.60 1.34 -3.53
N GLY A 157 3.13 2.52 -3.92
CA GLY A 157 2.14 2.68 -4.99
C GLY A 157 2.73 2.60 -6.40
N ARG A 158 1.93 2.09 -7.36
CA ARG A 158 2.20 2.08 -8.80
C ARG A 158 3.47 1.34 -9.23
N VAL A 159 3.68 0.15 -8.70
CA VAL A 159 4.80 -0.74 -9.00
C VAL A 159 4.43 -1.70 -10.12
N ASN A 160 4.89 -1.43 -11.34
CA ASN A 160 4.43 -2.11 -12.56
C ASN A 160 5.54 -2.91 -13.27
N THR A 161 6.75 -2.99 -12.71
CA THR A 161 7.91 -3.66 -13.34
C THR A 161 8.63 -4.56 -12.35
N LYS A 162 9.29 -5.61 -12.85
CA LYS A 162 10.14 -6.49 -12.03
C LYS A 162 11.19 -5.70 -11.25
N ARG A 163 11.89 -4.76 -11.90
CA ARG A 163 12.92 -3.93 -11.27
C ARG A 163 12.36 -3.22 -10.04
N ARG A 164 11.16 -2.62 -10.13
CA ARG A 164 10.55 -1.93 -9.00
C ARG A 164 10.07 -2.89 -7.91
N ILE A 165 9.62 -4.09 -8.26
CA ILE A 165 9.30 -5.12 -7.25
C ILE A 165 10.56 -5.50 -6.47
N PHE A 166 11.72 -5.66 -7.14
CA PHE A 166 12.98 -5.90 -6.45
C PHE A 166 13.40 -4.74 -5.55
N LEU A 167 13.21 -3.50 -6.00
CA LEU A 167 13.47 -2.32 -5.16
C LEU A 167 12.56 -2.29 -3.92
N CYS A 168 11.28 -2.63 -4.05
CA CYS A 168 10.37 -2.76 -2.91
C CYS A 168 10.82 -3.86 -1.94
N ALA A 169 11.28 -5.00 -2.46
CA ALA A 169 11.79 -6.08 -1.63
C ALA A 169 13.07 -5.68 -0.89
N ALA A 170 14.02 -5.04 -1.58
CA ALA A 170 15.26 -4.53 -0.99
C ALA A 170 15.00 -3.45 0.06
N ALA A 171 13.99 -2.61 -0.16
CA ALA A 171 13.51 -1.60 0.79
C ALA A 171 12.74 -2.19 1.97
N ASN A 172 12.49 -3.51 1.99
CA ASN A 172 11.68 -4.19 2.99
C ASN A 172 10.22 -3.66 3.07
N ALA A 173 9.65 -3.19 1.97
CA ALA A 173 8.26 -2.76 1.91
C ALA A 173 7.30 -3.93 2.20
N ASP A 174 6.22 -3.70 2.94
CA ASP A 174 5.25 -4.73 3.29
C ASP A 174 4.37 -5.13 2.11
N SER A 175 4.06 -4.16 1.26
CA SER A 175 3.18 -4.35 0.13
C SER A 175 3.41 -3.36 -1.01
N PHE A 176 2.88 -3.68 -2.17
CA PHE A 176 2.85 -2.78 -3.33
C PHE A 176 1.58 -2.98 -4.16
N ASP A 177 1.25 -1.99 -5.00
CA ASP A 177 0.20 -2.13 -6.01
C ASP A 177 0.72 -1.91 -7.43
N GLY A 178 -0.06 -2.41 -8.39
CA GLY A 178 0.20 -2.16 -9.79
C GLY A 178 -0.97 -2.47 -10.70
N SER A 179 -1.05 -1.77 -11.84
CA SER A 179 -2.11 -1.92 -12.84
C SER A 179 -1.77 -2.85 -13.99
N SER A 180 -0.51 -3.28 -14.12
CA SER A 180 -0.07 -4.13 -15.25
C SER A 180 -0.82 -5.44 -15.33
N VAL A 181 -1.05 -6.10 -14.20
CA VAL A 181 -1.77 -7.38 -14.12
C VAL A 181 -3.25 -7.22 -14.48
N SER A 182 -3.86 -6.14 -14.03
CA SER A 182 -5.27 -5.84 -14.30
C SER A 182 -5.55 -5.61 -15.78
N ARG A 183 -4.60 -4.97 -16.47
CA ARG A 183 -4.67 -4.71 -17.92
C ARG A 183 -4.28 -5.92 -18.76
N PHE A 184 -3.26 -6.66 -18.34
CA PHE A 184 -2.67 -7.76 -19.09
C PHE A 184 -2.37 -8.94 -18.17
N ALA A 185 -3.29 -9.89 -18.03
CA ALA A 185 -3.12 -11.08 -17.17
C ALA A 185 -1.81 -11.85 -17.45
N LYS A 186 -1.33 -11.83 -18.70
CA LYS A 186 -0.06 -12.47 -19.12
C LYS A 186 1.19 -11.89 -18.42
N THR A 187 1.10 -10.70 -17.81
CA THR A 187 2.23 -10.09 -17.09
C THR A 187 2.38 -10.66 -15.67
N LEU A 188 1.32 -11.24 -15.11
CA LEU A 188 1.29 -11.70 -13.72
C LEU A 188 2.39 -12.73 -13.42
N PRO A 189 2.61 -13.81 -14.21
CA PRO A 189 3.62 -14.80 -13.86
C PRO A 189 5.02 -14.21 -13.69
N LYS A 190 5.37 -13.23 -14.54
CA LYS A 190 6.67 -12.55 -14.47
C LYS A 190 6.80 -11.64 -13.25
N LEU A 191 5.73 -10.94 -12.87
CA LEU A 191 5.72 -10.04 -11.72
C LEU A 191 5.62 -10.82 -10.41
N ASP A 192 4.83 -11.89 -10.40
CA ASP A 192 4.70 -12.75 -9.24
C ASP A 192 6.01 -13.51 -8.94
N HIS A 193 6.69 -14.00 -9.97
CA HIS A 193 8.02 -14.57 -9.80
C HIS A 193 9.00 -13.58 -9.17
N ALA A 194 9.01 -12.33 -9.62
CA ALA A 194 9.87 -11.29 -9.03
C ALA A 194 9.54 -11.04 -7.54
N ARG A 195 8.26 -11.14 -7.15
CA ARG A 195 7.83 -10.98 -5.76
C ARG A 195 8.35 -12.08 -4.83
N HIS A 196 8.53 -13.29 -5.35
CA HIS A 196 8.98 -14.46 -4.58
C HIS A 196 10.48 -14.73 -4.73
N GLN A 197 11.17 -14.05 -5.63
CA GLN A 197 12.62 -14.25 -5.81
C GLN A 197 13.35 -13.72 -4.58
N PRO A 198 14.15 -14.57 -3.88
CA PRO A 198 14.94 -14.11 -2.77
C PRO A 198 15.97 -13.09 -3.26
N ASP A 199 16.20 -12.06 -2.47
CA ASP A 199 17.33 -11.17 -2.69
C ASP A 199 18.61 -11.94 -2.38
N LEU A 200 19.36 -12.28 -3.42
CA LEU A 200 20.62 -13.03 -3.29
C LEU A 200 21.69 -12.24 -2.52
N PHE A 201 21.49 -10.95 -2.32
CA PHE A 201 22.42 -10.04 -1.64
C PHE A 201 21.87 -9.52 -0.30
N ALA A 202 20.66 -9.91 0.08
CA ALA A 202 20.15 -9.55 1.40
C ALA A 202 20.93 -10.31 2.50
N PRO A 203 21.35 -9.62 3.56
CA PRO A 203 21.92 -10.33 4.71
C PRO A 203 20.88 -11.32 5.24
N PRO A 204 21.29 -12.50 5.74
CA PRO A 204 20.37 -13.49 6.28
C PRO A 204 19.53 -12.82 7.38
N LYS A 205 18.20 -12.98 7.29
CA LYS A 205 17.30 -12.48 8.34
C LYS A 205 17.82 -13.06 9.66
N ALA A 206 18.12 -12.20 10.64
CA ALA A 206 18.50 -12.62 11.97
C ALA A 206 17.44 -13.61 12.46
N GLY A 207 17.83 -14.86 12.62
CA GLY A 207 16.94 -15.92 13.09
C GLY A 207 16.43 -15.51 14.47
N ARG A 208 15.13 -15.69 14.74
CA ARG A 208 14.63 -15.62 16.10
C ARG A 208 15.48 -16.58 16.93
N VAL A 209 16.21 -16.03 17.88
CA VAL A 209 16.90 -16.84 18.90
C VAL A 209 15.81 -17.62 19.62
N PRO A 210 15.83 -18.97 19.65
CA PRO A 210 14.85 -19.70 20.45
C PRO A 210 15.05 -19.32 21.91
N GLU A 211 13.98 -18.92 22.58
CA GLU A 211 13.98 -18.72 24.04
C GLU A 211 14.43 -20.05 24.70
N VAL A 212 15.61 -20.03 25.29
CA VAL A 212 16.08 -21.13 26.13
C VAL A 212 15.25 -21.08 27.40
N HIS A 213 14.28 -21.98 27.52
CA HIS A 213 13.62 -22.23 28.80
C HIS A 213 14.68 -22.68 29.81
N GLN A 214 15.04 -21.78 30.72
CA GLN A 214 15.74 -22.17 31.94
C GLN A 214 14.81 -23.03 32.76
N GLY A 215 15.00 -24.35 32.69
CA GLY A 215 14.35 -25.29 33.58
C GLY A 215 14.81 -25.00 35.02
N VAL A 216 13.84 -24.65 35.86
CA VAL A 216 14.01 -24.60 37.30
C VAL A 216 14.19 -26.04 37.79
N CYS A 217 15.42 -26.43 38.21
CA CYS A 217 15.61 -27.61 39.04
C CYS A 217 15.13 -27.31 40.47
N CYS A 218 14.17 -28.09 40.92
CA CYS A 218 13.91 -28.31 42.35
C CYS A 218 14.90 -29.28 42.93
#